data_0d74962adb621e9c61207461d9a22f93
#
_entry.id   0d74962adb621e9c61207461d9a22f93
#
_cell.length_a   1.000
_cell.length_b   1.000
_cell.length_c   1.000
_cell.angle_alpha   90.00
_cell.angle_beta   90.00
_cell.angle_gamma   90.00
#
_symmetry.space_group_name_H-M   'P 1'
#
loop_
_entity.id
_entity.type
_entity.pdbx_description
1 polymer ?
#
loop_
_entity_poly.entity_id
_entity_poly.type
_entity_poly.pdbx_seq_one_letter_code
_entity_poly.pdbx_strand_id
1 'polypeptide(L)'
;MSNLQPSRRGRRPSVFVVATVHWASTTRLCLSLAESGFEVVALAPDDHALHGLSGIVVRSIGRTRAQGLSEIIRTVESRPPDLLVPADERAIDFMRILYRRAIGGKGRNAGQMAALIEASLGSPSAFVFAAQKSRLVSLAQREGLLVPATNVVDDILELRRLVAKAQFPLVLKQDGSSGGQGVRIVSNAGDAEQRFIELRTSAGPLAAVKTALKKLDLSYLDGLFRERPAISLQEYIVGRPANRAVVCHRGEVLAGLSVEALETTDATGPATVIRVIDSLEMSHAAARMVRHLGLSGFVGFDFMLEAATGRAYLIEMNGRPTQICHLALDADSDMIGALAARLPTVALRRTIPNIDRLTVALFPQESWRDPDSGYLTSAFHDVPRHVPAFIAAYCNPVAPEPPNWVQIMRRYAREPRRILQDTTKSQGLIDNLIHQSAKPTPPV
;
A
#
# COMPACT_ATOMS: atom_id res chain seq x y z
N MET A 1 0.26 15.41 40.18
CA MET A 1 -0.53 16.49 39.55
C MET A 1 -0.78 16.06 38.11
N SER A 2 -2.00 15.63 37.83
CA SER A 2 -2.44 15.11 36.53
C SER A 2 -2.64 16.29 35.60
N ASN A 3 -1.75 16.44 34.60
CA ASN A 3 -1.99 17.33 33.47
C ASN A 3 -3.12 16.74 32.61
N LEU A 4 -4.33 17.08 32.94
CA LEU A 4 -5.51 16.90 32.10
C LEU A 4 -5.27 17.71 30.82
N GLN A 5 -4.93 17.02 29.70
CA GLN A 5 -5.01 17.63 28.38
C GLN A 5 -6.43 18.20 28.19
N PRO A 6 -6.59 19.41 27.62
CA PRO A 6 -7.90 19.98 27.34
C PRO A 6 -8.72 18.98 26.51
N SER A 7 -9.99 18.84 26.87
CA SER A 7 -10.90 17.87 26.26
C SER A 7 -10.85 17.99 24.73
N ARG A 8 -10.49 16.91 24.05
CA ARG A 8 -10.44 16.83 22.57
C ARG A 8 -11.86 16.87 21.94
N ARG A 9 -12.90 16.95 22.76
CA ARG A 9 -14.30 17.09 22.31
C ARG A 9 -14.49 18.45 21.64
N GLY A 10 -15.01 18.45 20.40
CA GLY A 10 -15.34 19.68 19.67
C GLY A 10 -14.37 20.10 18.57
N ARG A 11 -13.24 19.39 18.35
CA ARG A 11 -12.34 19.63 17.22
C ARG A 11 -12.48 18.55 16.12
N ARG A 12 -12.06 18.87 14.90
CA ARG A 12 -11.95 17.90 13.81
C ARG A 12 -10.91 16.83 14.13
N PRO A 13 -11.13 15.56 13.74
CA PRO A 13 -10.10 14.53 13.85
C PRO A 13 -8.91 14.88 12.96
N SER A 14 -7.71 14.62 13.47
CA SER A 14 -6.47 14.87 12.74
C SER A 14 -5.75 13.57 12.43
N VAL A 15 -5.26 13.45 11.20
CA VAL A 15 -4.50 12.29 10.74
C VAL A 15 -3.15 12.73 10.19
N PHE A 16 -2.11 11.99 10.54
CA PHE A 16 -0.78 12.18 9.99
C PHE A 16 -0.42 10.97 9.11
N VAL A 17 -0.34 11.21 7.81
CA VAL A 17 0.01 10.20 6.80
C VAL A 17 1.49 10.30 6.48
N VAL A 18 2.20 9.18 6.50
CA VAL A 18 3.62 9.10 6.16
C VAL A 18 3.77 8.26 4.90
N ALA A 19 4.23 8.90 3.83
CA ALA A 19 4.49 8.29 2.53
C ALA A 19 5.96 8.44 2.16
N THR A 20 6.57 7.38 1.65
CA THR A 20 7.96 7.40 1.16
C THR A 20 8.05 7.07 -0.32
N VAL A 21 6.93 6.71 -0.94
CA VAL A 21 6.80 6.36 -2.36
C VAL A 21 5.59 7.06 -2.99
N HIS A 22 5.62 7.22 -4.31
CA HIS A 22 4.64 7.98 -5.10
C HIS A 22 3.41 7.14 -5.50
N TRP A 23 2.71 6.57 -4.53
CA TRP A 23 1.51 5.80 -4.83
C TRP A 23 0.26 6.67 -4.96
N ALA A 24 -0.45 6.53 -6.07
CA ALA A 24 -1.71 7.23 -6.30
C ALA A 24 -2.76 6.88 -5.23
N SER A 25 -2.75 5.65 -4.73
CA SER A 25 -3.64 5.21 -3.64
C SER A 25 -3.45 6.00 -2.34
N THR A 26 -2.22 6.41 -2.03
CA THR A 26 -1.95 7.30 -0.88
C THR A 26 -2.60 8.67 -1.08
N THR A 27 -2.46 9.23 -2.27
CA THR A 27 -3.07 10.52 -2.61
C THR A 27 -4.60 10.43 -2.57
N ARG A 28 -5.19 9.33 -3.09
CA ARG A 28 -6.64 9.05 -3.03
C ARG A 28 -7.14 8.95 -1.59
N LEU A 29 -6.43 8.24 -0.73
CA LEU A 29 -6.77 8.12 0.68
C LEU A 29 -6.71 9.47 1.40
N CYS A 30 -5.64 10.25 1.21
CA CYS A 30 -5.50 11.58 1.80
C CYS A 30 -6.62 12.52 1.36
N LEU A 31 -6.98 12.49 0.07
CA LEU A 31 -8.08 13.26 -0.48
C LEU A 31 -9.41 12.87 0.19
N SER A 32 -9.73 11.58 0.23
CA SER A 32 -10.95 11.08 0.87
C SER A 32 -11.03 11.37 2.36
N LEU A 33 -9.90 11.33 3.08
CA LEU A 33 -9.84 11.76 4.49
C LEU A 33 -10.15 13.25 4.65
N ALA A 34 -9.53 14.10 3.80
CA ALA A 34 -9.77 15.55 3.84
C ALA A 34 -11.21 15.90 3.49
N GLU A 35 -11.79 15.29 2.45
CA GLU A 35 -13.21 15.46 2.05
C GLU A 35 -14.18 14.96 3.11
N SER A 36 -13.79 13.96 3.89
CA SER A 36 -14.55 13.48 5.05
C SER A 36 -14.42 14.39 6.27
N GLY A 37 -13.65 15.47 6.20
CA GLY A 37 -13.51 16.47 7.25
C GLY A 37 -12.36 16.24 8.23
N PHE A 38 -11.45 15.31 7.97
CA PHE A 38 -10.21 15.19 8.72
C PHE A 38 -9.28 16.37 8.45
N GLU A 39 -8.54 16.78 9.47
CA GLU A 39 -7.33 17.59 9.28
C GLU A 39 -6.20 16.68 8.87
N VAL A 40 -5.82 16.70 7.58
CA VAL A 40 -4.80 15.83 7.02
C VAL A 40 -3.46 16.56 6.97
N VAL A 41 -2.47 15.98 7.66
CA VAL A 41 -1.05 16.33 7.50
C VAL A 41 -0.37 15.14 6.83
N ALA A 42 0.38 15.37 5.77
CA ALA A 42 1.14 14.34 5.08
C ALA A 42 2.63 14.65 5.10
N LEU A 43 3.45 13.62 5.25
CA LEU A 43 4.89 13.68 5.03
C LEU A 43 5.18 12.83 3.78
N ALA A 44 5.70 13.48 2.72
CA ALA A 44 5.86 12.85 1.41
C ALA A 44 7.13 13.35 0.70
N PRO A 45 7.63 12.65 -0.34
CA PRO A 45 8.70 13.18 -1.21
C PRO A 45 8.32 14.52 -1.84
N ASP A 46 9.33 15.35 -2.16
CA ASP A 46 9.12 16.72 -2.67
C ASP A 46 8.31 16.78 -3.97
N ASP A 47 8.42 15.75 -4.80
CA ASP A 47 7.73 15.60 -6.09
C ASP A 47 6.44 14.77 -6.00
N HIS A 48 5.96 14.47 -4.78
CA HIS A 48 4.73 13.71 -4.61
C HIS A 48 3.50 14.57 -4.97
N ALA A 49 2.52 13.95 -5.65
CA ALA A 49 1.29 14.61 -6.10
C ALA A 49 0.49 15.30 -4.97
N LEU A 50 0.65 14.89 -3.74
CA LEU A 50 0.03 15.52 -2.56
C LEU A 50 0.36 17.01 -2.43
N HIS A 51 1.55 17.46 -2.85
CA HIS A 51 1.95 18.89 -2.75
C HIS A 51 1.09 19.81 -3.61
N GLY A 52 0.44 19.28 -4.65
CA GLY A 52 -0.48 20.05 -5.52
C GLY A 52 -1.92 20.10 -5.04
N LEU A 53 -2.27 19.43 -3.92
CA LEU A 53 -3.66 19.34 -3.47
C LEU A 53 -3.98 20.35 -2.38
N SER A 54 -5.13 21.04 -2.51
CA SER A 54 -5.68 21.90 -1.48
C SER A 54 -6.31 21.10 -0.33
N GLY A 55 -6.34 21.68 0.87
CA GLY A 55 -6.97 21.04 2.05
C GLY A 55 -6.09 20.00 2.75
N ILE A 56 -4.89 19.73 2.25
CA ILE A 56 -3.90 18.81 2.85
C ILE A 56 -2.64 19.60 3.16
N VAL A 57 -2.14 19.53 4.38
CA VAL A 57 -0.85 20.11 4.76
C VAL A 57 0.25 19.11 4.45
N VAL A 58 1.09 19.39 3.47
CA VAL A 58 2.16 18.49 3.05
C VAL A 58 3.52 19.04 3.48
N ARG A 59 4.35 18.17 4.03
CA ARG A 59 5.75 18.43 4.40
C ARG A 59 6.64 17.43 3.66
N SER A 60 7.84 17.89 3.33
CA SER A 60 8.83 17.05 2.67
C SER A 60 9.44 16.02 3.61
N ILE A 61 9.47 14.76 3.18
CA ILE A 61 10.23 13.73 3.88
C ILE A 61 11.69 13.80 3.43
N GLY A 62 12.63 13.79 4.38
CA GLY A 62 14.05 13.79 4.03
C GLY A 62 14.47 12.51 3.28
N ARG A 63 15.50 12.62 2.45
CA ARG A 63 16.02 11.51 1.63
C ARG A 63 16.70 10.41 2.44
N THR A 64 17.17 10.71 3.65
CA THR A 64 17.79 9.72 4.53
C THR A 64 16.81 9.24 5.59
N ARG A 65 17.07 8.02 6.11
CA ARG A 65 16.28 7.46 7.21
C ARG A 65 16.27 8.36 8.46
N ALA A 66 17.41 8.94 8.80
CA ALA A 66 17.54 9.82 9.95
C ALA A 66 16.70 11.09 9.80
N GLN A 67 16.71 11.70 8.61
CA GLN A 67 15.86 12.85 8.29
C GLN A 67 14.38 12.50 8.38
N GLY A 68 13.94 11.39 7.75
CA GLY A 68 12.54 10.95 7.82
C GLY A 68 12.08 10.74 9.25
N LEU A 69 12.85 10.04 10.08
CA LEU A 69 12.52 9.84 11.50
C LEU A 69 12.45 11.18 12.26
N SER A 70 13.37 12.12 12.00
CA SER A 70 13.37 13.44 12.65
C SER A 70 12.15 14.27 12.26
N GLU A 71 11.73 14.22 10.98
CA GLU A 71 10.54 14.94 10.52
C GLU A 71 9.25 14.37 11.12
N ILE A 72 9.17 13.03 11.27
CA ILE A 72 8.01 12.38 11.94
C ILE A 72 7.95 12.84 13.39
N ILE A 73 9.05 12.77 14.14
CA ILE A 73 9.11 13.20 15.54
C ILE A 73 8.70 14.68 15.64
N ARG A 74 9.31 15.57 14.85
CA ARG A 74 9.01 17.00 14.88
C ARG A 74 7.55 17.29 14.58
N THR A 75 6.96 16.60 13.59
CA THR A 75 5.55 16.78 13.23
C THR A 75 4.63 16.35 14.35
N VAL A 76 4.86 15.18 14.95
CA VAL A 76 4.06 14.66 16.07
C VAL A 76 4.22 15.52 17.32
N GLU A 77 5.42 16.00 17.62
CA GLU A 77 5.66 16.87 18.79
C GLU A 77 5.05 18.25 18.63
N SER A 78 5.09 18.82 17.41
CA SER A 78 4.51 20.15 17.15
C SER A 78 2.98 20.13 17.17
N ARG A 79 2.37 19.06 16.70
CA ARG A 79 0.91 18.89 16.61
C ARG A 79 0.55 17.41 16.69
N PRO A 80 0.35 16.84 17.90
CA PRO A 80 0.00 15.44 18.05
C PRO A 80 -1.27 15.08 17.28
N PRO A 81 -1.21 14.19 16.30
CA PRO A 81 -2.39 13.74 15.56
C PRO A 81 -3.22 12.77 16.42
N ASP A 82 -4.47 12.51 15.99
CA ASP A 82 -5.28 11.45 16.56
C ASP A 82 -4.87 10.07 16.03
N LEU A 83 -4.36 10.04 14.79
CA LEU A 83 -3.96 8.82 14.10
C LEU A 83 -2.69 9.02 13.28
N LEU A 84 -1.86 7.96 13.22
CA LEU A 84 -0.78 7.79 12.27
C LEU A 84 -1.19 6.79 11.20
N VAL A 85 -0.92 7.11 9.93
CA VAL A 85 -1.18 6.21 8.80
C VAL A 85 0.12 6.04 8.00
N PRO A 86 0.86 4.93 8.17
CA PRO A 86 1.95 4.60 7.29
C PRO A 86 1.38 4.15 5.94
N ALA A 87 1.77 4.82 4.86
CA ALA A 87 1.21 4.57 3.54
C ALA A 87 1.97 3.50 2.74
N ASP A 88 3.14 3.10 3.21
CA ASP A 88 4.01 2.12 2.56
C ASP A 88 4.87 1.35 3.58
N GLU A 89 5.59 0.33 3.12
CA GLU A 89 6.39 -0.56 3.97
C GLU A 89 7.53 0.17 4.69
N ARG A 90 8.15 1.15 4.06
CA ARG A 90 9.21 1.95 4.67
C ARG A 90 8.65 2.87 5.77
N ALA A 91 7.45 3.38 5.59
CA ALA A 91 6.76 4.13 6.62
C ALA A 91 6.42 3.24 7.84
N ILE A 92 6.03 1.97 7.63
CA ILE A 92 5.86 0.99 8.71
C ILE A 92 7.19 0.77 9.45
N ASP A 93 8.30 0.63 8.72
CA ASP A 93 9.63 0.50 9.34
C ASP A 93 9.98 1.72 10.21
N PHE A 94 9.62 2.93 9.81
CA PHE A 94 9.77 4.11 10.64
C PHE A 94 8.97 4.01 11.94
N MET A 95 7.70 3.56 11.87
CA MET A 95 6.87 3.36 13.08
C MET A 95 7.50 2.33 14.03
N ARG A 96 8.04 1.22 13.51
CA ARG A 96 8.74 0.20 14.31
C ARG A 96 9.97 0.77 15.03
N ILE A 97 10.76 1.58 14.34
CA ILE A 97 11.96 2.20 14.93
C ILE A 97 11.57 3.21 16.01
N LEU A 98 10.58 4.07 15.71
CA LEU A 98 10.09 5.07 16.66
C LEU A 98 9.51 4.40 17.91
N TYR A 99 8.73 3.33 17.73
CA TYR A 99 8.20 2.57 18.84
C TYR A 99 9.30 1.98 19.72
N ARG A 100 10.30 1.29 19.12
CA ARG A 100 11.44 0.75 19.88
C ARG A 100 12.22 1.81 20.64
N ARG A 101 12.41 2.99 20.04
CA ARG A 101 13.06 4.13 20.72
C ARG A 101 12.21 4.63 21.88
N ALA A 102 10.90 4.72 21.67
CA ALA A 102 9.97 5.21 22.69
C ALA A 102 9.90 4.29 23.91
N ILE A 103 9.74 2.97 23.73
CA ILE A 103 9.74 2.02 24.86
C ILE A 103 11.10 1.92 25.56
N GLY A 104 12.20 2.23 24.86
CA GLY A 104 13.54 2.37 25.44
C GLY A 104 13.77 3.70 26.15
N GLY A 105 12.75 4.50 26.41
CA GLY A 105 12.83 5.79 27.12
C GLY A 105 13.57 6.89 26.37
N LYS A 106 13.80 6.74 25.07
CA LYS A 106 14.55 7.70 24.25
C LYS A 106 13.60 8.72 23.61
N GLY A 107 13.66 9.97 24.08
CA GLY A 107 12.87 11.09 23.54
C GLY A 107 12.03 11.80 24.59
N ARG A 108 11.80 13.10 24.40
CA ARG A 108 11.06 13.96 25.34
C ARG A 108 9.62 13.48 25.59
N ASN A 109 8.96 12.97 24.55
CA ASN A 109 7.57 12.51 24.57
C ASN A 109 7.44 11.02 24.23
N ALA A 110 8.39 10.20 24.69
CA ALA A 110 8.51 8.78 24.34
C ALA A 110 7.20 8.00 24.61
N GLY A 111 6.60 8.15 25.79
CA GLY A 111 5.35 7.47 26.12
C GLY A 111 4.17 7.88 25.22
N GLN A 112 4.08 9.15 24.82
CA GLN A 112 3.03 9.62 23.92
C GLN A 112 3.21 9.07 22.50
N MET A 113 4.45 9.00 22.02
CA MET A 113 4.77 8.41 20.72
C MET A 113 4.42 6.91 20.69
N ALA A 114 4.79 6.16 21.72
CA ALA A 114 4.43 4.74 21.81
C ALA A 114 2.91 4.55 21.81
N ALA A 115 2.19 5.27 22.68
CA ALA A 115 0.73 5.20 22.78
C ALA A 115 0.03 5.59 21.45
N LEU A 116 0.54 6.60 20.74
CA LEU A 116 0.00 7.01 19.44
C LEU A 116 0.21 5.92 18.38
N ILE A 117 1.39 5.29 18.34
CA ILE A 117 1.67 4.19 17.40
C ILE A 117 0.78 2.98 17.71
N GLU A 118 0.63 2.60 18.99
CA GLU A 118 -0.25 1.50 19.39
C GLU A 118 -1.73 1.78 19.08
N ALA A 119 -2.19 2.98 19.34
CA ALA A 119 -3.57 3.37 19.01
C ALA A 119 -3.84 3.32 17.51
N SER A 120 -2.83 3.63 16.68
CA SER A 120 -2.94 3.76 15.23
C SER A 120 -2.73 2.45 14.47
N LEU A 121 -1.87 1.55 14.97
CA LEU A 121 -1.46 0.35 14.24
C LEU A 121 -1.74 -0.94 15.03
N GLY A 122 -2.07 -0.83 16.31
CA GLY A 122 -2.29 -1.96 17.19
C GLY A 122 -1.01 -2.47 17.83
N SER A 123 -1.00 -3.75 18.23
CA SER A 123 0.11 -4.36 18.93
C SER A 123 1.40 -4.36 18.11
N PRO A 124 2.50 -3.81 18.64
CA PRO A 124 3.77 -3.78 17.90
C PRO A 124 4.38 -5.16 17.62
N SER A 125 3.97 -6.18 18.36
CA SER A 125 4.33 -7.58 18.06
C SER A 125 3.80 -8.04 16.69
N ALA A 126 2.71 -7.42 16.21
CA ALA A 126 2.11 -7.71 14.92
C ALA A 126 2.92 -7.18 13.73
N PHE A 127 3.77 -6.16 13.91
CA PHE A 127 4.52 -5.54 12.82
C PHE A 127 5.49 -6.50 12.12
N VAL A 128 5.92 -7.56 12.78
CA VAL A 128 6.78 -8.58 12.18
C VAL A 128 6.05 -9.38 11.10
N PHE A 129 4.74 -9.60 11.26
CA PHE A 129 3.95 -10.39 10.34
C PHE A 129 3.67 -9.67 9.01
N ALA A 130 3.61 -8.34 9.01
CA ALA A 130 3.52 -7.56 7.78
C ALA A 130 4.81 -7.62 6.95
N ALA A 131 5.98 -7.80 7.60
CA ALA A 131 7.28 -7.87 6.93
C ALA A 131 7.72 -9.31 6.57
N GLN A 132 7.23 -10.32 7.27
CA GLN A 132 7.63 -11.73 7.15
C GLN A 132 6.45 -12.58 6.70
N LYS A 133 6.28 -12.69 5.39
CA LYS A 133 5.19 -13.44 4.73
C LYS A 133 5.12 -14.90 5.18
N SER A 134 6.28 -15.53 5.33
CA SER A 134 6.39 -16.92 5.79
C SER A 134 5.82 -17.13 7.20
N ARG A 135 6.08 -16.19 8.13
CA ARG A 135 5.51 -16.24 9.49
C ARG A 135 3.99 -15.98 9.49
N LEU A 136 3.52 -15.08 8.63
CA LEU A 136 2.08 -14.83 8.49
C LEU A 136 1.35 -16.11 8.06
N VAL A 137 1.83 -16.78 7.01
CA VAL A 137 1.21 -18.02 6.50
C VAL A 137 1.19 -19.09 7.59
N SER A 138 2.30 -19.28 8.31
CA SER A 138 2.37 -20.24 9.41
C SER A 138 1.41 -19.91 10.57
N LEU A 139 1.21 -18.62 10.87
CA LEU A 139 0.23 -18.18 11.86
C LEU A 139 -1.19 -18.43 11.37
N ALA A 140 -1.51 -18.03 10.15
CA ALA A 140 -2.83 -18.22 9.55
C ALA A 140 -3.23 -19.70 9.50
N GLN A 141 -2.28 -20.59 9.18
CA GLN A 141 -2.51 -22.03 9.20
C GLN A 141 -2.84 -22.56 10.60
N ARG A 142 -2.13 -22.09 11.63
CA ARG A 142 -2.43 -22.44 13.04
C ARG A 142 -3.80 -21.94 13.49
N GLU A 143 -4.21 -20.79 12.95
CA GLU A 143 -5.55 -20.23 13.17
C GLU A 143 -6.64 -20.97 12.35
N GLY A 144 -6.30 -22.03 11.62
CA GLY A 144 -7.25 -22.81 10.80
C GLY A 144 -7.75 -22.08 9.57
N LEU A 145 -7.00 -21.08 9.09
CA LEU A 145 -7.31 -20.38 7.84
C LEU A 145 -6.73 -21.13 6.66
N LEU A 146 -7.38 -20.99 5.52
CA LEU A 146 -6.91 -21.57 4.27
C LEU A 146 -5.73 -20.76 3.75
N VAL A 147 -4.60 -21.43 3.60
CA VAL A 147 -3.34 -20.89 3.08
C VAL A 147 -2.71 -21.88 2.11
N PRO A 148 -1.96 -21.43 1.09
CA PRO A 148 -1.20 -22.34 0.24
C PRO A 148 -0.14 -23.10 1.04
N ALA A 149 0.12 -24.36 0.72
CA ALA A 149 1.20 -25.10 1.32
C ALA A 149 2.53 -24.36 1.11
N THR A 150 3.23 -24.06 2.20
CA THR A 150 4.40 -23.17 2.18
C THR A 150 5.51 -23.72 3.04
N ASN A 151 6.73 -23.79 2.48
CA ASN A 151 7.94 -24.20 3.17
C ASN A 151 8.99 -23.10 3.10
N VAL A 152 9.64 -22.77 4.20
CA VAL A 152 10.81 -21.89 4.19
C VAL A 152 11.99 -22.69 3.64
N VAL A 153 12.80 -22.05 2.80
CA VAL A 153 13.93 -22.67 2.12
C VAL A 153 15.22 -21.98 2.55
N ASP A 154 16.03 -22.68 3.30
CA ASP A 154 17.28 -22.13 3.85
C ASP A 154 18.43 -22.20 2.83
N ASP A 155 18.51 -23.27 2.04
CA ASP A 155 19.55 -23.47 1.06
C ASP A 155 19.09 -24.21 -0.21
N ILE A 156 19.99 -24.34 -1.18
CA ILE A 156 19.72 -24.98 -2.47
C ILE A 156 19.47 -26.50 -2.35
N LEU A 157 20.04 -27.17 -1.35
CA LEU A 157 19.87 -28.61 -1.17
C LEU A 157 18.46 -28.90 -0.63
N GLU A 158 17.99 -28.04 0.25
CA GLU A 158 16.62 -28.11 0.74
C GLU A 158 15.62 -27.81 -0.39
N LEU A 159 15.88 -26.79 -1.22
CA LEU A 159 15.06 -26.51 -2.39
C LEU A 159 14.94 -27.76 -3.27
N ARG A 160 16.06 -28.39 -3.62
CA ARG A 160 16.07 -29.60 -4.45
C ARG A 160 15.23 -30.74 -3.85
N ARG A 161 15.31 -30.93 -2.53
CA ARG A 161 14.50 -31.95 -1.84
C ARG A 161 13.00 -31.68 -1.92
N LEU A 162 12.62 -30.41 -1.80
CA LEU A 162 11.22 -30.01 -1.85
C LEU A 162 10.66 -30.11 -3.27
N VAL A 163 11.36 -29.57 -4.26
CA VAL A 163 10.87 -29.57 -5.66
C VAL A 163 10.84 -30.97 -6.28
N ALA A 164 11.70 -31.92 -5.82
CA ALA A 164 11.68 -33.30 -6.29
C ALA A 164 10.38 -34.04 -5.99
N LYS A 165 9.58 -33.57 -5.03
CA LYS A 165 8.32 -34.18 -4.60
C LYS A 165 7.10 -33.32 -4.92
N ALA A 166 7.31 -32.14 -5.47
CA ALA A 166 6.25 -31.16 -5.69
C ALA A 166 5.70 -31.20 -7.11
N GLN A 167 4.47 -30.75 -7.27
CA GLN A 167 3.85 -30.52 -8.58
C GLN A 167 4.05 -29.07 -8.99
N PHE A 168 4.47 -28.84 -10.23
CA PHE A 168 4.61 -27.52 -10.81
C PHE A 168 3.30 -27.06 -11.48
N PRO A 169 3.10 -25.71 -11.59
CA PRO A 169 3.99 -24.64 -11.17
C PRO A 169 4.03 -24.44 -9.65
N LEU A 170 5.11 -23.78 -9.16
CA LEU A 170 5.30 -23.39 -7.77
C LEU A 170 5.63 -21.90 -7.70
N VAL A 171 5.61 -21.33 -6.49
CA VAL A 171 5.94 -19.92 -6.26
C VAL A 171 7.07 -19.79 -5.27
N LEU A 172 8.16 -19.11 -5.66
CA LEU A 172 9.19 -18.65 -4.74
C LEU A 172 8.87 -17.23 -4.29
N LYS A 173 8.86 -16.99 -2.97
CA LYS A 173 8.61 -15.68 -2.36
C LYS A 173 9.74 -15.30 -1.43
N GLN A 174 10.19 -14.05 -1.55
CA GLN A 174 11.17 -13.44 -0.65
C GLN A 174 10.46 -12.54 0.34
N ASP A 175 10.76 -12.69 1.64
CA ASP A 175 10.25 -11.82 2.70
C ASP A 175 10.75 -10.37 2.52
N GLY A 176 9.95 -9.40 2.98
CA GLY A 176 10.30 -7.98 2.92
C GLY A 176 10.27 -7.35 1.52
N SER A 177 9.78 -8.07 0.51
CA SER A 177 9.54 -7.53 -0.84
C SER A 177 8.09 -7.05 -0.98
N SER A 178 7.88 -6.02 -1.80
CA SER A 178 6.55 -5.46 -2.11
C SER A 178 6.30 -5.36 -3.62
N GLY A 179 5.04 -5.24 -4.03
CA GLY A 179 4.66 -5.04 -5.42
C GLY A 179 5.09 -6.17 -6.37
N GLY A 180 5.11 -7.41 -5.90
CA GLY A 180 5.47 -8.58 -6.72
C GLY A 180 6.97 -8.76 -6.99
N GLN A 181 7.84 -7.81 -6.62
CA GLN A 181 9.27 -7.85 -6.97
C GLN A 181 10.03 -9.08 -6.44
N GLY A 182 9.62 -9.61 -5.28
CA GLY A 182 10.22 -10.82 -4.69
C GLY A 182 9.43 -12.09 -4.95
N VAL A 183 8.57 -12.13 -5.97
CA VAL A 183 7.74 -13.29 -6.31
C VAL A 183 8.22 -13.86 -7.66
N ARG A 184 8.39 -15.17 -7.73
CA ARG A 184 8.73 -15.88 -8.96
C ARG A 184 7.87 -17.12 -9.08
N ILE A 185 7.12 -17.22 -10.15
CA ILE A 185 6.41 -18.44 -10.56
C ILE A 185 7.44 -19.30 -11.30
N VAL A 186 7.58 -20.54 -10.89
CA VAL A 186 8.57 -21.48 -11.43
C VAL A 186 7.88 -22.71 -12.00
N SER A 187 8.32 -23.15 -13.17
CA SER A 187 7.64 -24.19 -13.96
C SER A 187 8.34 -25.55 -13.92
N ASN A 188 9.56 -25.61 -13.40
CA ASN A 188 10.34 -26.85 -13.25
C ASN A 188 11.47 -26.65 -12.23
N ALA A 189 12.15 -27.74 -11.87
CA ALA A 189 13.22 -27.72 -10.87
C ALA A 189 14.41 -26.83 -11.26
N GLY A 190 14.82 -26.84 -12.53
CA GLY A 190 15.92 -26.00 -13.02
C GLY A 190 15.61 -24.51 -12.93
N ASP A 191 14.38 -24.11 -13.31
CA ASP A 191 13.89 -22.74 -13.16
C ASP A 191 13.82 -22.34 -11.68
N ALA A 192 13.35 -23.24 -10.81
CA ALA A 192 13.31 -23.00 -9.37
C ALA A 192 14.71 -22.72 -8.78
N GLU A 193 15.73 -23.50 -9.15
CA GLU A 193 17.11 -23.29 -8.71
C GLU A 193 17.65 -21.94 -9.20
N GLN A 194 17.46 -21.62 -10.46
CA GLN A 194 17.91 -20.36 -11.04
C GLN A 194 17.27 -19.16 -10.31
N ARG A 195 15.94 -19.18 -10.15
CA ARG A 195 15.20 -18.07 -9.48
C ARG A 195 15.55 -17.96 -8.00
N PHE A 196 15.80 -19.06 -7.33
CA PHE A 196 16.26 -19.05 -5.94
C PHE A 196 17.61 -18.33 -5.80
N ILE A 197 18.56 -18.63 -6.69
CA ILE A 197 19.88 -17.97 -6.72
C ILE A 197 19.71 -16.48 -7.02
N GLU A 198 18.87 -16.11 -7.98
CA GLU A 198 18.57 -14.72 -8.30
C GLU A 198 18.03 -13.95 -7.07
N LEU A 199 17.04 -14.51 -6.37
CA LEU A 199 16.46 -13.91 -5.16
C LEU A 199 17.50 -13.77 -4.05
N ARG A 200 18.35 -14.80 -3.85
CA ARG A 200 19.43 -14.76 -2.84
C ARG A 200 20.49 -13.69 -3.15
N THR A 201 20.83 -13.49 -4.41
CA THR A 201 21.83 -12.51 -4.85
C THR A 201 21.29 -11.09 -4.86
N SER A 202 20.02 -10.89 -5.22
CA SER A 202 19.38 -9.56 -5.27
C SER A 202 19.24 -8.89 -3.90
N ALA A 203 19.25 -9.66 -2.82
CA ALA A 203 19.17 -9.17 -1.44
C ALA A 203 20.55 -9.03 -0.76
N GLY A 204 21.65 -9.20 -1.50
CA GLY A 204 23.00 -9.14 -0.94
C GLY A 204 23.52 -7.71 -0.71
N PRO A 205 24.63 -7.56 0.07
CA PRO A 205 25.22 -6.26 0.37
C PRO A 205 25.62 -5.47 -0.89
N LEU A 206 26.11 -6.14 -1.93
CA LEU A 206 26.42 -5.48 -3.21
C LEU A 206 25.19 -4.90 -3.91
N ALA A 207 24.03 -5.56 -3.80
CA ALA A 207 22.78 -5.05 -4.33
C ALA A 207 22.30 -3.81 -3.55
N ALA A 208 22.48 -3.80 -2.22
CA ALA A 208 22.17 -2.65 -1.37
C ALA A 208 23.01 -1.42 -1.77
N VAL A 209 24.34 -1.60 -1.95
CA VAL A 209 25.25 -0.54 -2.42
C VAL A 209 24.85 -0.05 -3.82
N LYS A 210 24.62 -0.96 -4.77
CA LYS A 210 24.20 -0.62 -6.13
C LYS A 210 22.89 0.16 -6.14
N THR A 211 21.94 -0.23 -5.31
CA THR A 211 20.63 0.45 -5.20
C THR A 211 20.77 1.82 -4.55
N ALA A 212 21.58 1.93 -3.48
CA ALA A 212 21.86 3.20 -2.83
C ALA A 212 22.50 4.21 -3.80
N LEU A 213 23.47 3.77 -4.60
CA LEU A 213 24.11 4.61 -5.62
C LEU A 213 23.15 4.96 -6.77
N LYS A 214 22.34 3.99 -7.24
CA LYS A 214 21.37 4.22 -8.33
C LYS A 214 20.28 5.22 -7.93
N LYS A 215 19.79 5.11 -6.69
CA LYS A 215 18.71 5.96 -6.18
C LYS A 215 19.19 7.20 -5.43
N LEU A 216 20.51 7.39 -5.28
CA LEU A 216 21.12 8.46 -4.49
C LEU A 216 20.53 8.54 -3.06
N ASP A 217 20.16 7.40 -2.50
CA ASP A 217 19.56 7.26 -1.18
C ASP A 217 20.37 6.30 -0.31
N LEU A 218 21.12 6.85 0.62
CA LEU A 218 22.00 6.11 1.53
C LEU A 218 21.23 5.19 2.49
N SER A 219 19.91 5.34 2.62
CA SER A 219 19.10 4.47 3.48
C SER A 219 19.07 3.01 2.99
N TYR A 220 19.38 2.77 1.71
CA TYR A 220 19.53 1.41 1.18
C TYR A 220 20.77 0.70 1.73
N LEU A 221 21.78 1.42 2.24
CA LEU A 221 22.93 0.85 2.91
C LEU A 221 22.58 0.18 4.25
N ASP A 222 21.45 0.52 4.84
CA ASP A 222 20.93 -0.21 6.02
C ASP A 222 20.73 -1.70 5.74
N GLY A 223 20.54 -2.09 4.48
CA GLY A 223 20.47 -3.47 4.04
C GLY A 223 21.77 -4.27 4.21
N LEU A 224 22.93 -3.59 4.35
CA LEU A 224 24.22 -4.23 4.59
C LEU A 224 24.29 -4.98 5.94
N PHE A 225 23.49 -4.53 6.91
CA PHE A 225 23.48 -5.06 8.28
C PHE A 225 22.22 -5.85 8.61
N ARG A 226 21.34 -6.08 7.62
CA ARG A 226 20.15 -6.91 7.80
C ARG A 226 20.47 -8.38 7.56
N GLU A 227 19.82 -9.25 8.36
CA GLU A 227 19.76 -10.67 8.02
C GLU A 227 19.16 -10.83 6.61
N ARG A 228 19.66 -11.84 5.90
CA ARG A 228 19.14 -12.14 4.56
C ARG A 228 17.66 -12.49 4.67
N PRO A 229 16.79 -11.88 3.82
CA PRO A 229 15.38 -12.23 3.83
C PRO A 229 15.17 -13.72 3.60
N ALA A 230 14.23 -14.31 4.34
CA ALA A 230 13.84 -15.70 4.12
C ALA A 230 13.22 -15.84 2.71
N ILE A 231 13.44 -16.97 2.08
CA ILE A 231 12.77 -17.37 0.85
C ILE A 231 11.87 -18.55 1.18
N SER A 232 10.65 -18.52 0.69
CA SER A 232 9.71 -19.63 0.83
C SER A 232 9.33 -20.20 -0.53
N LEU A 233 9.17 -21.51 -0.59
CA LEU A 233 8.56 -22.25 -1.70
C LEU A 233 7.10 -22.50 -1.34
N GLN A 234 6.20 -22.06 -2.20
CA GLN A 234 4.76 -22.08 -1.97
C GLN A 234 4.05 -22.78 -3.12
N GLU A 235 2.98 -23.49 -2.81
CA GLU A 235 2.03 -24.01 -3.77
C GLU A 235 1.45 -22.89 -4.64
N TYR A 236 1.31 -23.14 -5.94
CA TYR A 236 0.67 -22.22 -6.86
C TYR A 236 -0.83 -22.49 -6.91
N ILE A 237 -1.62 -21.55 -6.44
CA ILE A 237 -3.08 -21.63 -6.52
C ILE A 237 -3.53 -21.04 -7.87
N VAL A 238 -4.10 -21.89 -8.70
CA VAL A 238 -4.69 -21.45 -9.98
C VAL A 238 -5.98 -20.70 -9.69
N GLY A 239 -5.99 -19.39 -9.99
CA GLY A 239 -7.14 -18.57 -9.65
C GLY A 239 -6.93 -17.09 -9.90
N ARG A 240 -7.74 -16.26 -9.25
CA ARG A 240 -7.69 -14.81 -9.37
C ARG A 240 -7.18 -14.17 -8.08
N PRO A 241 -6.30 -13.17 -8.17
CA PRO A 241 -5.93 -12.36 -7.02
C PRO A 241 -7.16 -11.64 -6.45
N ALA A 242 -7.23 -11.56 -5.14
CA ALA A 242 -8.25 -10.80 -4.44
C ALA A 242 -7.65 -10.06 -3.25
N ASN A 243 -8.29 -8.99 -2.82
CA ASN A 243 -7.87 -8.21 -1.65
C ASN A 243 -9.07 -7.93 -0.77
N ARG A 244 -8.89 -8.04 0.54
CA ARG A 244 -9.81 -7.47 1.51
C ARG A 244 -9.11 -6.36 2.26
N ALA A 245 -9.52 -5.12 2.00
CA ALA A 245 -9.14 -3.98 2.80
C ALA A 245 -10.07 -3.86 4.01
N VAL A 246 -9.51 -3.58 5.17
CA VAL A 246 -10.26 -3.32 6.38
C VAL A 246 -9.70 -2.11 7.11
N VAL A 247 -10.55 -1.43 7.87
CA VAL A 247 -10.14 -0.59 8.98
C VAL A 247 -10.51 -1.29 10.28
N CYS A 248 -9.60 -1.27 11.24
CA CYS A 248 -9.78 -1.97 12.50
C CYS A 248 -9.34 -1.11 13.70
N HIS A 249 -9.78 -1.50 14.88
CA HIS A 249 -9.38 -0.86 16.14
C HIS A 249 -9.26 -1.89 17.24
N ARG A 250 -8.06 -2.00 17.81
CA ARG A 250 -7.74 -2.91 18.94
C ARG A 250 -8.23 -4.34 18.71
N GLY A 251 -8.00 -4.90 17.53
CA GLY A 251 -8.37 -6.26 17.19
C GLY A 251 -9.82 -6.46 16.72
N GLU A 252 -10.58 -5.39 16.52
CA GLU A 252 -11.93 -5.42 15.98
C GLU A 252 -11.94 -4.80 14.57
N VAL A 253 -12.53 -5.49 13.58
CA VAL A 253 -12.80 -4.93 12.26
C VAL A 253 -14.01 -4.01 12.35
N LEU A 254 -13.86 -2.76 11.91
CA LEU A 254 -14.92 -1.75 11.94
C LEU A 254 -15.69 -1.67 10.62
N ALA A 255 -14.96 -1.76 9.51
CA ALA A 255 -15.49 -1.76 8.15
C ALA A 255 -14.48 -2.41 7.21
N GLY A 256 -14.93 -2.86 6.04
CA GLY A 256 -14.02 -3.42 5.05
C GLY A 256 -14.70 -3.76 3.72
N LEU A 257 -13.87 -3.87 2.68
CA LEU A 257 -14.28 -4.14 1.31
C LEU A 257 -13.49 -5.30 0.74
N SER A 258 -14.18 -6.29 0.16
CA SER A 258 -13.56 -7.40 -0.57
C SER A 258 -13.69 -7.17 -2.07
N VAL A 259 -12.58 -7.38 -2.79
CA VAL A 259 -12.54 -7.25 -4.24
C VAL A 259 -11.72 -8.39 -4.85
N GLU A 260 -12.07 -8.79 -6.08
CA GLU A 260 -11.19 -9.59 -6.92
C GLU A 260 -10.58 -8.73 -8.02
N ALA A 261 -9.36 -9.06 -8.46
CA ALA A 261 -8.71 -8.41 -9.58
C ALA A 261 -9.21 -9.00 -10.89
N LEU A 262 -9.75 -8.16 -11.76
CA LEU A 262 -10.09 -8.53 -13.13
C LEU A 262 -8.92 -8.31 -14.07
N GLU A 263 -8.18 -7.20 -13.86
CA GLU A 263 -6.96 -6.85 -14.59
C GLU A 263 -5.87 -6.43 -13.60
N THR A 264 -4.62 -6.73 -13.97
CA THR A 264 -3.41 -6.37 -13.22
C THR A 264 -2.38 -5.74 -14.15
N THR A 265 -1.41 -5.02 -13.61
CA THR A 265 -0.34 -4.41 -14.43
C THR A 265 0.54 -5.46 -15.12
N ASP A 266 0.75 -6.59 -14.47
CA ASP A 266 1.46 -7.78 -14.95
C ASP A 266 1.04 -9.00 -14.13
N ALA A 267 1.62 -10.16 -14.38
CA ALA A 267 1.22 -11.44 -13.75
C ALA A 267 1.29 -11.45 -12.21
N THR A 268 2.06 -10.55 -11.60
CA THR A 268 2.24 -10.45 -10.13
C THR A 268 2.06 -9.04 -9.60
N GLY A 269 1.67 -8.12 -10.47
CA GLY A 269 1.52 -6.69 -10.18
C GLY A 269 0.18 -6.34 -9.53
N PRO A 270 0.03 -5.07 -9.13
CA PRO A 270 -1.20 -4.57 -8.54
C PRO A 270 -2.37 -4.59 -9.52
N ALA A 271 -3.59 -4.72 -8.98
CA ALA A 271 -4.81 -4.66 -9.77
C ALA A 271 -5.02 -3.26 -10.38
N THR A 272 -5.54 -3.22 -11.58
CA THR A 272 -5.93 -2.01 -12.31
C THR A 272 -7.43 -1.94 -12.54
N VAL A 273 -8.09 -3.10 -12.66
CA VAL A 273 -9.55 -3.25 -12.64
C VAL A 273 -9.92 -4.25 -11.57
N ILE A 274 -10.89 -3.90 -10.77
CA ILE A 274 -11.39 -4.74 -9.68
C ILE A 274 -12.91 -4.95 -9.80
N ARG A 275 -13.38 -6.04 -9.23
CA ARG A 275 -14.81 -6.28 -8.99
C ARG A 275 -15.04 -6.45 -7.50
N VAL A 276 -16.01 -5.71 -6.96
CA VAL A 276 -16.47 -5.90 -5.58
C VAL A 276 -17.17 -7.25 -5.48
N ILE A 277 -16.82 -7.98 -4.45
CA ILE A 277 -17.38 -9.30 -4.16
C ILE A 277 -17.81 -9.40 -2.70
N ASP A 278 -18.82 -10.19 -2.43
CA ASP A 278 -19.14 -10.64 -1.08
C ASP A 278 -18.45 -11.99 -0.84
N SER A 279 -17.54 -12.02 0.14
CA SER A 279 -16.82 -13.24 0.53
C SER A 279 -16.74 -13.36 2.04
N LEU A 280 -17.58 -14.23 2.59
CA LEU A 280 -17.57 -14.56 4.01
C LEU A 280 -16.23 -15.16 4.44
N GLU A 281 -15.59 -15.96 3.58
CA GLU A 281 -14.30 -16.59 3.87
C GLU A 281 -13.20 -15.55 4.04
N MET A 282 -13.10 -14.57 3.13
CA MET A 282 -12.16 -13.45 3.26
C MET A 282 -12.47 -12.58 4.48
N SER A 283 -13.75 -12.36 4.76
CA SER A 283 -14.20 -11.56 5.91
C SER A 283 -13.81 -12.21 7.23
N HIS A 284 -14.07 -13.52 7.36
CA HIS A 284 -13.71 -14.30 8.54
C HIS A 284 -12.18 -14.38 8.73
N ALA A 285 -11.43 -14.61 7.65
CA ALA A 285 -9.98 -14.66 7.70
C ALA A 285 -9.40 -13.32 8.19
N ALA A 286 -9.82 -12.21 7.61
CA ALA A 286 -9.39 -10.88 8.03
C ALA A 286 -9.74 -10.59 9.49
N ALA A 287 -10.99 -10.84 9.91
CA ALA A 287 -11.43 -10.60 11.28
C ALA A 287 -10.65 -11.45 12.30
N ARG A 288 -10.34 -12.71 11.96
CA ARG A 288 -9.57 -13.61 12.82
C ARG A 288 -8.13 -13.13 12.97
N MET A 289 -7.48 -12.75 11.87
CA MET A 289 -6.11 -12.21 11.89
C MET A 289 -6.04 -10.88 12.63
N VAL A 290 -6.98 -9.97 12.39
CA VAL A 290 -7.08 -8.66 13.08
C VAL A 290 -7.19 -8.87 14.59
N ARG A 291 -8.05 -9.79 15.03
CA ARG A 291 -8.23 -10.11 16.45
C ARG A 291 -7.00 -10.73 17.07
N HIS A 292 -6.43 -11.75 16.43
CA HIS A 292 -5.27 -12.47 16.95
C HIS A 292 -4.06 -11.56 17.11
N LEU A 293 -3.84 -10.66 16.13
CA LEU A 293 -2.71 -9.75 16.11
C LEU A 293 -2.98 -8.42 16.85
N GLY A 294 -4.20 -8.17 17.31
CA GLY A 294 -4.56 -6.92 17.99
C GLY A 294 -4.37 -5.68 17.14
N LEU A 295 -4.68 -5.76 15.84
CA LEU A 295 -4.40 -4.70 14.88
C LEU A 295 -5.32 -3.48 15.07
N SER A 296 -4.82 -2.31 14.65
CA SER A 296 -5.56 -1.06 14.50
C SER A 296 -5.19 -0.38 13.18
N GLY A 297 -6.03 0.56 12.72
CA GLY A 297 -5.81 1.32 11.49
C GLY A 297 -6.21 0.56 10.23
N PHE A 298 -5.63 0.95 9.11
CA PHE A 298 -5.89 0.34 7.81
C PHE A 298 -5.00 -0.89 7.60
N VAL A 299 -5.60 -1.99 7.19
CA VAL A 299 -4.90 -3.25 6.91
C VAL A 299 -5.48 -3.88 5.64
N GLY A 300 -4.62 -4.42 4.79
CA GLY A 300 -5.03 -5.20 3.64
C GLY A 300 -4.62 -6.67 3.77
N PHE A 301 -5.49 -7.57 3.34
CA PHE A 301 -5.22 -9.00 3.24
C PHE A 301 -5.34 -9.41 1.78
N ASP A 302 -4.29 -10.03 1.25
CA ASP A 302 -4.26 -10.52 -0.12
C ASP A 302 -4.58 -12.00 -0.14
N PHE A 303 -5.45 -12.37 -1.07
CA PHE A 303 -5.92 -13.73 -1.26
C PHE A 303 -5.72 -14.18 -2.70
N MET A 304 -5.74 -15.50 -2.90
CA MET A 304 -5.96 -16.12 -4.19
C MET A 304 -7.29 -16.85 -4.14
N LEU A 305 -8.23 -16.47 -5.02
CA LEU A 305 -9.50 -17.18 -5.19
C LEU A 305 -9.26 -18.32 -6.16
N GLU A 306 -9.32 -19.56 -5.65
CA GLU A 306 -9.10 -20.76 -6.44
C GLU A 306 -10.16 -20.90 -7.54
N ALA A 307 -9.73 -21.10 -8.78
CA ALA A 307 -10.64 -21.15 -9.93
C ALA A 307 -11.63 -22.32 -9.87
N ALA A 308 -11.22 -23.44 -9.29
CA ALA A 308 -12.03 -24.67 -9.26
C ALA A 308 -13.14 -24.60 -8.20
N THR A 309 -12.90 -23.98 -7.05
CA THR A 309 -13.77 -24.03 -5.87
C THR A 309 -14.29 -22.67 -5.42
N GLY A 310 -13.66 -21.58 -5.87
CA GLY A 310 -13.91 -20.22 -5.38
C GLY A 310 -13.36 -19.94 -3.99
N ARG A 311 -12.66 -20.89 -3.36
CA ARG A 311 -12.11 -20.73 -2.00
C ARG A 311 -11.01 -19.71 -1.94
N ALA A 312 -10.94 -18.95 -0.82
CA ALA A 312 -10.02 -17.85 -0.64
C ALA A 312 -8.78 -18.28 0.17
N TYR A 313 -7.64 -18.43 -0.48
CA TYR A 313 -6.37 -18.72 0.17
C TYR A 313 -5.68 -17.42 0.58
N LEU A 314 -5.46 -17.22 1.88
CA LEU A 314 -4.72 -16.06 2.39
C LEU A 314 -3.22 -16.19 2.04
N ILE A 315 -2.69 -15.18 1.33
CA ILE A 315 -1.30 -15.20 0.85
C ILE A 315 -0.41 -14.12 1.43
N GLU A 316 -0.98 -12.98 1.88
CA GLU A 316 -0.21 -11.84 2.39
C GLU A 316 -1.08 -10.93 3.27
N MET A 317 -0.43 -10.20 4.20
CA MET A 317 -1.01 -9.10 4.95
C MET A 317 -0.17 -7.84 4.77
N ASN A 318 -0.85 -6.74 4.47
CA ASN A 318 -0.27 -5.42 4.36
C ASN A 318 -0.71 -4.60 5.57
N GLY A 319 0.20 -4.26 6.50
CA GLY A 319 -0.08 -3.45 7.70
C GLY A 319 -0.25 -1.96 7.38
N ARG A 320 -0.86 -1.65 6.23
CA ARG A 320 -1.04 -0.31 5.68
C ARG A 320 -2.28 -0.25 4.80
N PRO A 321 -2.73 0.96 4.40
CA PRO A 321 -3.77 1.11 3.41
C PRO A 321 -3.39 0.43 2.08
N THR A 322 -4.35 -0.29 1.50
CA THR A 322 -4.28 -0.79 0.12
C THR A 322 -4.99 0.19 -0.82
N GLN A 323 -4.89 -0.06 -2.11
CA GLN A 323 -5.37 0.89 -3.13
C GLN A 323 -6.88 1.14 -3.12
N ILE A 324 -7.66 0.33 -2.40
CA ILE A 324 -9.13 0.42 -2.33
C ILE A 324 -9.65 1.03 -1.02
N CYS A 325 -8.79 1.45 -0.09
CA CYS A 325 -9.22 1.94 1.24
C CYS A 325 -10.03 3.25 1.20
N HIS A 326 -10.05 3.95 0.08
CA HIS A 326 -10.87 5.15 -0.14
C HIS A 326 -12.25 4.84 -0.70
N LEU A 327 -12.47 3.64 -1.24
CA LEU A 327 -13.76 3.22 -1.80
C LEU A 327 -14.74 2.86 -0.67
N ALA A 328 -16.00 3.20 -0.90
CA ALA A 328 -17.11 2.80 -0.04
C ALA A 328 -18.39 2.67 -0.90
N LEU A 329 -19.15 1.60 -0.69
CA LEU A 329 -20.45 1.39 -1.33
C LEU A 329 -21.59 1.68 -0.35
N ASP A 330 -21.36 1.37 0.93
CA ASP A 330 -22.31 1.47 2.02
C ASP A 330 -21.57 1.77 3.34
N ALA A 331 -22.29 1.75 4.45
CA ALA A 331 -21.71 1.98 5.78
C ALA A 331 -20.72 0.89 6.21
N ASP A 332 -20.96 -0.36 5.82
CA ASP A 332 -20.12 -1.51 6.21
C ASP A 332 -18.79 -1.54 5.45
N SER A 333 -18.74 -0.89 4.29
CA SER A 333 -17.54 -0.71 3.47
C SER A 333 -16.87 0.66 3.68
N ASP A 334 -17.52 1.61 4.39
CA ASP A 334 -16.98 2.95 4.65
C ASP A 334 -15.91 2.93 5.75
N MET A 335 -14.70 2.55 5.39
CA MET A 335 -13.55 2.47 6.31
C MET A 335 -13.21 3.82 6.95
N ILE A 336 -13.36 4.92 6.23
CA ILE A 336 -13.03 6.26 6.74
C ILE A 336 -14.09 6.74 7.74
N GLY A 337 -15.37 6.54 7.43
CA GLY A 337 -16.47 6.86 8.34
C GLY A 337 -16.43 6.03 9.62
N ALA A 338 -16.19 4.72 9.48
CA ALA A 338 -16.06 3.82 10.62
C ALA A 338 -14.88 4.20 11.54
N LEU A 339 -13.75 4.61 10.95
CA LEU A 339 -12.59 5.08 11.71
C LEU A 339 -12.90 6.39 12.45
N ALA A 340 -13.54 7.35 11.77
CA ALA A 340 -13.92 8.62 12.35
C ALA A 340 -14.84 8.45 13.56
N ALA A 341 -15.78 7.51 13.50
CA ALA A 341 -16.73 7.24 14.58
C ALA A 341 -16.05 6.72 15.88
N ARG A 342 -14.83 6.21 15.80
CA ARG A 342 -14.05 5.75 16.97
C ARG A 342 -13.20 6.84 17.62
N LEU A 343 -13.10 8.02 17.00
CA LEU A 343 -12.29 9.10 17.53
C LEU A 343 -13.12 10.01 18.45
N PRO A 344 -12.52 10.52 19.57
CA PRO A 344 -13.20 11.41 20.49
C PRO A 344 -13.26 12.85 19.97
N THR A 345 -13.83 13.03 18.79
CA THR A 345 -13.87 14.28 18.03
C THR A 345 -15.29 14.61 17.56
N VAL A 346 -15.48 15.68 16.82
CA VAL A 346 -16.77 16.00 16.21
C VAL A 346 -17.16 14.91 15.22
N ALA A 347 -18.41 14.46 15.27
CA ALA A 347 -18.94 13.53 14.28
C ALA A 347 -18.82 14.12 12.86
N LEU A 348 -18.18 13.37 11.98
CA LEU A 348 -18.03 13.76 10.58
C LEU A 348 -19.27 13.33 9.80
N ARG A 349 -19.75 14.20 8.92
CA ARG A 349 -20.74 13.84 7.92
C ARG A 349 -19.98 13.51 6.63
N ARG A 350 -19.97 12.25 6.26
CA ARG A 350 -19.42 11.79 4.99
C ARG A 350 -20.56 11.46 4.04
N THR A 351 -20.46 11.95 2.83
CA THR A 351 -21.27 11.47 1.71
C THR A 351 -20.51 10.30 1.08
N ILE A 352 -21.09 9.10 1.14
CA ILE A 352 -20.53 7.92 0.46
C ILE A 352 -20.71 8.17 -1.04
N PRO A 353 -19.62 8.07 -1.85
CA PRO A 353 -19.73 8.18 -3.29
C PRO A 353 -20.71 7.14 -3.84
N ASN A 354 -21.59 7.56 -4.76
CA ASN A 354 -22.45 6.61 -5.45
C ASN A 354 -21.62 5.82 -6.46
N ILE A 355 -21.15 4.64 -6.06
CA ILE A 355 -20.54 3.67 -6.94
C ILE A 355 -21.67 2.80 -7.49
N ASP A 356 -22.15 3.15 -8.69
CA ASP A 356 -23.30 2.51 -9.34
C ASP A 356 -22.98 1.15 -9.97
N ARG A 357 -21.70 0.74 -9.98
CA ARG A 357 -21.23 -0.51 -10.59
C ARG A 357 -20.24 -1.23 -9.67
N LEU A 358 -20.40 -2.54 -9.58
CA LEU A 358 -19.49 -3.38 -8.79
C LEU A 358 -18.10 -3.52 -9.42
N THR A 359 -17.97 -3.27 -10.73
CA THR A 359 -16.67 -3.25 -11.41
C THR A 359 -16.11 -1.84 -11.40
N VAL A 360 -14.87 -1.69 -10.96
CA VAL A 360 -14.19 -0.40 -10.80
C VAL A 360 -12.88 -0.42 -11.58
N ALA A 361 -12.71 0.50 -12.51
CA ALA A 361 -11.44 0.81 -13.14
C ALA A 361 -10.70 1.82 -12.26
N LEU A 362 -9.58 1.41 -11.66
CA LEU A 362 -8.81 2.23 -10.73
C LEU A 362 -8.02 3.30 -11.49
N PHE A 363 -8.16 4.54 -11.07
CA PHE A 363 -7.41 5.66 -11.63
C PHE A 363 -6.17 5.97 -10.77
N PRO A 364 -4.99 6.16 -11.34
CA PRO A 364 -4.67 6.19 -12.78
C PRO A 364 -4.28 4.82 -13.36
N GLN A 365 -4.30 3.76 -12.57
CA GLN A 365 -3.68 2.47 -12.88
C GLN A 365 -4.18 1.87 -14.20
N GLU A 366 -5.51 1.86 -14.43
CA GLU A 366 -6.05 1.28 -15.65
C GLU A 366 -5.75 2.14 -16.87
N SER A 367 -5.84 3.46 -16.73
CA SER A 367 -5.49 4.39 -17.82
C SER A 367 -4.01 4.31 -18.22
N TRP A 368 -3.13 3.92 -17.27
CA TRP A 368 -1.71 3.71 -17.56
C TRP A 368 -1.44 2.34 -18.19
N ARG A 369 -2.17 1.30 -17.73
CA ARG A 369 -2.04 -0.05 -18.28
C ARG A 369 -2.50 -0.11 -19.73
N ASP A 370 -3.69 0.42 -19.99
CA ASP A 370 -4.33 0.39 -21.29
C ASP A 370 -5.25 1.61 -21.45
N PRO A 371 -4.78 2.66 -22.15
CA PRO A 371 -5.58 3.87 -22.41
C PRO A 371 -6.85 3.63 -23.21
N ASP A 372 -6.92 2.53 -23.97
CA ASP A 372 -8.04 2.14 -24.81
C ASP A 372 -8.91 1.04 -24.14
N SER A 373 -8.67 0.74 -22.89
CA SER A 373 -9.42 -0.28 -22.15
C SER A 373 -10.92 -0.01 -22.14
N GLY A 374 -11.70 -1.01 -22.52
CA GLY A 374 -13.16 -0.96 -22.43
C GLY A 374 -13.70 -0.73 -21.01
N TYR A 375 -12.91 -1.04 -19.97
CA TYR A 375 -13.29 -0.80 -18.58
C TYR A 375 -13.33 0.68 -18.22
N LEU A 376 -12.60 1.55 -18.92
CA LEU A 376 -12.63 3.00 -18.67
C LEU A 376 -14.02 3.61 -18.93
N THR A 377 -14.85 2.93 -19.73
CA THR A 377 -16.22 3.35 -20.09
C THR A 377 -17.30 2.42 -19.53
N SER A 378 -17.03 1.11 -19.44
CA SER A 378 -18.02 0.12 -19.01
C SER A 378 -18.09 -0.11 -17.50
N ALA A 379 -17.01 0.20 -16.76
CA ALA A 379 -16.94 0.11 -15.30
C ALA A 379 -17.14 1.50 -14.66
N PHE A 380 -17.27 1.53 -13.31
CA PHE A 380 -17.10 2.78 -12.57
C PHE A 380 -15.63 3.20 -12.66
N HIS A 381 -15.36 4.30 -13.35
CA HIS A 381 -14.02 4.82 -13.46
C HIS A 381 -13.70 5.73 -12.28
N ASP A 382 -12.79 5.30 -11.40
CA ASP A 382 -12.45 5.95 -10.12
C ASP A 382 -11.61 7.23 -10.30
N VAL A 383 -12.06 8.15 -11.15
CA VAL A 383 -11.43 9.45 -11.38
C VAL A 383 -12.03 10.49 -10.44
N PRO A 384 -11.24 11.17 -9.60
CA PRO A 384 -11.74 12.29 -8.78
C PRO A 384 -11.92 13.56 -9.62
N ARG A 385 -12.97 13.57 -10.48
CA ARG A 385 -13.21 14.62 -11.50
C ARG A 385 -13.33 16.02 -10.91
N HIS A 386 -13.76 16.13 -9.66
CA HIS A 386 -13.89 17.40 -8.94
C HIS A 386 -12.55 17.95 -8.42
N VAL A 387 -11.44 17.22 -8.62
CA VAL A 387 -10.08 17.63 -8.20
C VAL A 387 -9.14 17.63 -9.40
N PRO A 388 -9.20 18.67 -10.27
CA PRO A 388 -8.39 18.73 -11.49
C PRO A 388 -6.88 18.62 -11.24
N ALA A 389 -6.41 19.17 -10.11
CA ALA A 389 -5.00 19.09 -9.72
C ALA A 389 -4.52 17.65 -9.52
N PHE A 390 -5.38 16.76 -8.98
CA PHE A 390 -5.08 15.34 -8.86
C PHE A 390 -4.96 14.70 -10.24
N ILE A 391 -5.93 14.96 -11.13
CA ILE A 391 -5.92 14.40 -12.48
C ILE A 391 -4.64 14.85 -13.21
N ALA A 392 -4.32 16.16 -13.17
CA ALA A 392 -3.14 16.70 -13.81
C ALA A 392 -1.83 16.07 -13.31
N ALA A 393 -1.72 15.81 -11.99
CA ALA A 393 -0.53 15.19 -11.40
C ALA A 393 -0.28 13.76 -11.90
N TYR A 394 -1.34 13.02 -12.25
CA TYR A 394 -1.22 11.62 -12.69
C TYR A 394 -1.44 11.41 -14.20
N CYS A 395 -1.98 12.38 -14.93
CA CYS A 395 -2.03 12.34 -16.40
C CYS A 395 -0.74 12.82 -17.04
N ASN A 396 0.02 13.70 -16.39
CA ASN A 396 1.37 13.97 -16.82
C ASN A 396 2.23 12.75 -16.46
N PRO A 397 2.95 12.13 -17.41
CA PRO A 397 3.83 11.04 -17.08
C PRO A 397 4.79 11.55 -16.01
N VAL A 398 4.66 11.05 -14.78
CA VAL A 398 5.71 11.19 -13.77
C VAL A 398 6.96 10.71 -14.49
N ALA A 399 7.95 11.59 -14.61
CA ALA A 399 9.19 11.28 -15.32
C ALA A 399 9.63 9.89 -14.87
N PRO A 400 9.88 8.93 -15.78
CA PRO A 400 10.40 7.64 -15.39
C PRO A 400 11.59 7.89 -14.49
N GLU A 401 11.81 7.01 -13.48
CA GLU A 401 12.93 7.10 -12.50
C GLU A 401 14.12 7.86 -13.09
N PRO A 402 14.66 8.91 -12.44
CA PRO A 402 15.57 9.86 -13.07
C PRO A 402 16.60 9.08 -13.87
N PRO A 403 16.68 9.29 -15.18
CA PRO A 403 17.54 8.48 -16.04
C PRO A 403 18.94 8.57 -15.45
N ASN A 404 19.64 7.43 -15.38
CA ASN A 404 21.06 7.36 -15.06
C ASN A 404 21.75 8.56 -15.74
N TRP A 405 22.60 9.31 -15.02
CA TRP A 405 23.26 10.53 -15.53
C TRP A 405 23.86 10.34 -16.93
N VAL A 406 24.30 9.13 -17.30
CA VAL A 406 24.74 8.74 -18.65
C VAL A 406 23.59 8.82 -19.67
N GLN A 407 22.37 8.47 -19.28
CA GLN A 407 21.18 8.57 -20.14
C GLN A 407 20.72 10.02 -20.24
N ILE A 408 20.84 10.82 -19.17
CA ILE A 408 20.60 12.27 -19.19
C ILE A 408 21.55 12.94 -20.17
N MET A 409 22.84 12.67 -20.06
CA MET A 409 23.85 13.25 -20.96
C MET A 409 23.67 12.80 -22.42
N ARG A 410 23.31 11.54 -22.67
CA ARG A 410 23.00 11.05 -24.03
C ARG A 410 21.73 11.68 -24.61
N ARG A 411 20.74 11.99 -23.78
CA ARG A 411 19.48 12.64 -24.19
C ARG A 411 19.70 14.11 -24.52
N TYR A 412 20.48 14.83 -23.69
CA TYR A 412 20.87 16.23 -23.97
C TYR A 412 21.78 16.37 -25.20
N ALA A 413 22.59 15.34 -25.49
CA ALA A 413 23.45 15.35 -26.67
C ALA A 413 22.70 15.03 -28.00
N ARG A 414 21.49 14.45 -27.94
CA ARG A 414 20.77 13.97 -29.13
C ARG A 414 19.56 14.77 -29.59
N GLU A 415 18.80 15.47 -28.72
CA GLU A 415 17.61 16.22 -29.19
C GLU A 415 17.17 17.39 -28.28
N PRO A 416 17.39 18.65 -28.68
CA PRO A 416 16.80 19.80 -28.00
C PRO A 416 15.33 20.12 -28.32
N ARG A 417 14.68 19.39 -29.25
CA ARG A 417 13.39 19.81 -29.85
C ARG A 417 12.17 18.91 -29.57
N ARG A 418 12.28 17.78 -28.90
CA ARG A 418 11.14 16.85 -28.68
C ARG A 418 10.32 17.07 -27.41
N ILE A 419 10.80 17.88 -26.46
CA ILE A 419 10.11 18.12 -25.17
C ILE A 419 8.80 18.90 -25.32
N LEU A 420 8.62 19.65 -26.40
CA LEU A 420 7.41 20.45 -26.64
C LEU A 420 6.24 19.68 -27.27
N GLN A 421 6.45 18.48 -27.81
CA GLN A 421 5.36 17.68 -28.44
C GLN A 421 4.64 16.74 -27.46
N ASP A 422 5.28 16.31 -26.37
CA ASP A 422 4.65 15.43 -25.37
C ASP A 422 3.67 16.17 -24.43
N THR A 423 3.86 17.48 -24.24
CA THR A 423 2.92 18.32 -23.46
C THR A 423 1.55 18.46 -24.13
N THR A 424 1.48 18.43 -25.45
CA THR A 424 0.21 18.57 -26.19
C THR A 424 -0.68 17.32 -26.12
N LYS A 425 -0.08 16.13 -26.05
CA LYS A 425 -0.83 14.87 -25.87
C LYS A 425 -1.40 14.74 -24.46
N SER A 426 -0.63 15.15 -23.45
CA SER A 426 -1.09 15.16 -22.06
C SER A 426 -2.22 16.15 -21.83
N GLN A 427 -2.18 17.31 -22.48
CA GLN A 427 -3.25 18.31 -22.39
C GLN A 427 -4.55 17.80 -23.02
N GLY A 428 -4.49 17.11 -24.16
CA GLY A 428 -5.65 16.49 -24.79
C GLY A 428 -6.33 15.41 -23.95
N LEU A 429 -5.56 14.64 -23.15
CA LEU A 429 -6.09 13.65 -22.22
C LEU A 429 -6.79 14.32 -21.03
N ILE A 430 -6.19 15.38 -20.49
CA ILE A 430 -6.76 16.18 -19.40
C ILE A 430 -8.07 16.83 -19.84
N ASP A 431 -8.09 17.46 -21.00
CA ASP A 431 -9.27 18.12 -21.56
C ASP A 431 -10.41 17.11 -21.85
N ASN A 432 -10.09 15.92 -22.33
CA ASN A 432 -11.06 14.84 -22.57
C ASN A 432 -11.68 14.31 -21.27
N LEU A 433 -10.88 14.12 -20.23
CA LEU A 433 -11.36 13.67 -18.92
C LEU A 433 -12.23 14.74 -18.22
N ILE A 434 -11.91 16.02 -18.41
CA ILE A 434 -12.68 17.13 -17.86
C ILE A 434 -13.98 17.34 -18.64
N HIS A 435 -13.97 17.28 -19.99
CA HIS A 435 -15.15 17.50 -20.83
C HIS A 435 -16.15 16.35 -20.84
N GLN A 436 -15.75 15.09 -20.57
CA GLN A 436 -16.69 13.99 -20.37
C GLN A 436 -17.60 14.18 -19.15
N SER A 437 -17.20 15.06 -18.19
CA SER A 437 -18.01 15.39 -17.02
C SER A 437 -19.13 16.43 -17.29
N ALA A 438 -19.09 17.09 -18.45
CA ALA A 438 -20.04 18.18 -18.80
C ALA A 438 -21.25 17.72 -19.63
N LYS A 439 -21.38 16.43 -19.96
CA LYS A 439 -22.58 15.93 -20.65
C LYS A 439 -23.67 15.61 -19.63
N PRO A 440 -24.86 16.28 -19.70
CA PRO A 440 -25.99 15.93 -18.85
C PRO A 440 -26.45 14.50 -19.18
N THR A 441 -26.75 13.74 -18.14
CA THR A 441 -27.43 12.43 -18.24
C THR A 441 -28.76 12.63 -18.98
N PRO A 442 -29.10 11.83 -20.00
CA PRO A 442 -30.41 11.90 -20.61
C PRO A 442 -31.47 11.52 -19.56
N PRO A 443 -32.63 12.16 -19.57
CA PRO A 443 -33.73 11.81 -18.67
C PRO A 443 -34.19 10.39 -18.95
N VAL A 444 -34.51 9.67 -17.87
CA VAL A 444 -35.11 8.32 -17.88
C VAL A 444 -36.51 8.37 -18.43
#